data_78b7147c69c8ed1f5979b7100c6f7e16
#
_entry.id   78b7147c69c8ed1f5979b7100c6f7e16
#
_cell.length_a   1.000
_cell.length_b   1.000
_cell.length_c   1.000
_cell.angle_alpha   90.00
_cell.angle_beta   90.00
_cell.angle_gamma   90.00
#
_symmetry.space_group_name_H-M   'P 1'
#
loop_
_entity.id
_entity.type
_entity.pdbx_description
1 polymer ?
#
loop_
_entity_poly.entity_id
_entity_poly.type
_entity_poly.pdbx_seq_one_letter_code
_entity_poly.pdbx_strand_id
1 'polypeptide(L)'
;MDINWEQRRVLANPLRSRIVALLFEKAMTSKQVADLLEKNPGTIYYHVKQLQKNNIIEIDHIDTDKGIVEKFYRSKAIIFKNSETDNHSDIVGGGNTSIFMSDDLVKELNQELTDTIFKYGKLSFEERHIKEQKPYSLEYLIKKDKKIE
;
A
#
# COMPACT_ATOMS: atom_id res chain seq x y z
N MET A 1 4.03 -7.66 4.58
CA MET A 1 5.20 -8.16 3.82
C MET A 1 6.33 -7.17 3.98
N ASP A 2 7.51 -7.66 4.30
CA ASP A 2 8.70 -6.82 4.38
C ASP A 2 9.26 -6.57 2.98
N ILE A 3 9.66 -5.35 2.71
CA ILE A 3 10.14 -4.91 1.39
C ILE A 3 11.50 -4.23 1.50
N ASN A 4 12.31 -4.42 0.45
CA ASN A 4 13.60 -3.74 0.28
C ASN A 4 13.44 -2.37 -0.39
N TRP A 5 14.57 -1.66 -0.55
CA TRP A 5 14.62 -0.34 -1.16
C TRP A 5 14.07 -0.30 -2.61
N GLU A 6 14.39 -1.30 -3.43
CA GLU A 6 13.91 -1.36 -4.82
C GLU A 6 12.40 -1.52 -4.89
N GLN A 7 11.86 -2.42 -4.07
CA GLN A 7 10.40 -2.63 -3.95
C GLN A 7 9.71 -1.37 -3.44
N ARG A 8 10.31 -0.67 -2.48
CA ARG A 8 9.79 0.63 -1.99
C ARG A 8 9.70 1.66 -3.10
N ARG A 9 10.75 1.80 -3.93
CA ARG A 9 10.73 2.71 -5.09
C ARG A 9 9.62 2.35 -6.08
N VAL A 10 9.41 1.06 -6.32
CA VAL A 10 8.34 0.58 -7.19
C VAL A 10 6.98 0.96 -6.64
N LEU A 11 6.75 0.78 -5.35
CA LEU A 11 5.49 1.11 -4.67
C LEU A 11 5.27 2.62 -4.46
N ALA A 12 6.27 3.45 -4.58
CA ALA A 12 6.13 4.91 -4.45
C ALA A 12 5.30 5.56 -5.57
N ASN A 13 4.94 4.82 -6.61
CA ASN A 13 4.05 5.28 -7.68
C ASN A 13 2.59 5.02 -7.28
N PRO A 14 1.72 6.07 -7.21
CA PRO A 14 0.32 5.92 -6.77
C PRO A 14 -0.50 4.99 -7.66
N LEU A 15 -0.25 4.95 -8.97
CA LEU A 15 -0.94 4.04 -9.87
C LEU A 15 -0.60 2.57 -9.55
N ARG A 16 0.66 2.27 -9.23
CA ARG A 16 1.07 0.93 -8.81
C ARG A 16 0.46 0.53 -7.46
N SER A 17 0.39 1.45 -6.50
CA SER A 17 -0.29 1.21 -5.23
C SER A 17 -1.77 0.87 -5.44
N ARG A 18 -2.44 1.55 -6.37
CA ARG A 18 -3.83 1.28 -6.73
C ARG A 18 -4.01 -0.08 -7.40
N ILE A 19 -3.10 -0.46 -8.31
CA ILE A 19 -3.07 -1.80 -8.92
C ILE A 19 -2.92 -2.88 -7.85
N VAL A 20 -1.99 -2.68 -6.91
CA VAL A 20 -1.75 -3.60 -5.79
C VAL A 20 -3.00 -3.79 -4.93
N ALA A 21 -3.71 -2.71 -4.59
CA ALA A 21 -4.95 -2.77 -3.82
C ALA A 21 -6.03 -3.59 -4.55
N LEU A 22 -6.24 -3.36 -5.85
CA LEU A 22 -7.19 -4.13 -6.65
C LEU A 22 -6.81 -5.61 -6.70
N LEU A 23 -5.54 -5.92 -6.94
CA LEU A 23 -5.04 -7.30 -7.03
C LEU A 23 -4.98 -8.01 -5.67
N PHE A 24 -5.04 -7.29 -4.58
CA PHE A 24 -5.18 -7.87 -3.24
C PHE A 24 -6.62 -8.34 -2.98
N GLU A 25 -7.60 -7.57 -3.42
CA GLU A 25 -9.02 -7.92 -3.27
C GLU A 25 -9.40 -9.12 -4.15
N LYS A 26 -8.93 -9.13 -5.41
CA LYS A 26 -9.28 -10.15 -6.40
C LYS A 26 -8.17 -10.34 -7.42
N ALA A 27 -7.91 -11.59 -7.78
CA ALA A 27 -7.03 -11.91 -8.90
C ALA A 27 -7.64 -11.40 -10.23
N MET A 28 -6.85 -10.67 -11.02
CA MET A 28 -7.27 -10.08 -12.29
C MET A 28 -6.17 -10.14 -13.33
N THR A 29 -6.58 -10.10 -14.59
CA THR A 29 -5.67 -9.86 -15.71
C THR A 29 -5.26 -8.39 -15.78
N SER A 30 -4.14 -8.07 -16.41
CA SER A 30 -3.74 -6.68 -16.64
C SER A 30 -4.78 -5.88 -17.44
N LYS A 31 -5.50 -6.52 -18.36
CA LYS A 31 -6.59 -5.91 -19.12
C LYS A 31 -7.77 -5.54 -18.21
N GLN A 32 -8.19 -6.43 -17.32
CA GLN A 32 -9.27 -6.15 -16.37
C GLN A 32 -8.90 -4.98 -15.45
N VAL A 33 -7.66 -4.93 -14.98
CA VAL A 33 -7.16 -3.79 -14.19
C VAL A 33 -7.19 -2.49 -15.01
N ALA A 34 -6.76 -2.53 -16.27
CA ALA A 34 -6.80 -1.37 -17.17
C ALA A 34 -8.23 -0.85 -17.39
N ASP A 35 -9.17 -1.75 -17.58
CA ASP A 35 -10.59 -1.40 -17.77
C ASP A 35 -11.17 -0.74 -16.50
N LEU A 36 -10.91 -1.30 -15.33
CA LEU A 36 -11.36 -0.73 -14.05
C LEU A 36 -10.76 0.64 -13.74
N LEU A 37 -9.51 0.84 -14.07
CA LEU A 37 -8.80 2.10 -13.83
C LEU A 37 -8.96 3.11 -14.97
N GLU A 38 -9.64 2.73 -16.05
CA GLU A 38 -9.81 3.56 -17.26
C GLU A 38 -8.47 4.06 -17.82
N LYS A 39 -7.48 3.17 -17.83
CA LYS A 39 -6.12 3.43 -18.31
C LYS A 39 -5.77 2.61 -19.53
N ASN A 40 -4.78 3.09 -20.27
CA ASN A 40 -4.26 2.38 -21.43
C ASN A 40 -3.76 0.98 -21.02
N PRO A 41 -4.19 -0.11 -21.72
CA PRO A 41 -3.76 -1.47 -21.42
C PRO A 41 -2.24 -1.67 -21.43
N GLY A 42 -1.53 -1.04 -22.36
CA GLY A 42 -0.06 -1.10 -22.43
C GLY A 42 0.62 -0.49 -21.23
N THR A 43 0.11 0.65 -20.73
CA THR A 43 0.61 1.30 -19.53
C THR A 43 0.40 0.42 -18.30
N ILE A 44 -0.78 -0.15 -18.13
CA ILE A 44 -1.06 -1.07 -17.00
C ILE A 44 -0.22 -2.33 -17.12
N TYR A 45 -0.09 -2.93 -18.30
CA TYR A 45 0.76 -4.09 -18.51
C TYR A 45 2.22 -3.80 -18.08
N TYR A 46 2.76 -2.64 -18.45
CA TYR A 46 4.09 -2.22 -18.00
C TYR A 46 4.19 -2.18 -16.47
N HIS A 47 3.23 -1.56 -15.79
CA HIS A 47 3.22 -1.47 -14.33
C HIS A 47 3.06 -2.84 -13.64
N VAL A 48 2.20 -3.69 -14.17
CA VAL A 48 2.03 -5.08 -13.71
C VAL A 48 3.35 -5.85 -13.84
N LYS A 49 4.06 -5.70 -14.96
CA LYS A 49 5.39 -6.32 -15.12
C LYS A 49 6.43 -5.79 -14.14
N GLN A 50 6.44 -4.50 -13.85
CA GLN A 50 7.32 -3.93 -12.85
C GLN A 50 7.02 -4.47 -11.43
N LEU A 51 5.75 -4.58 -11.08
CA LEU A 51 5.33 -5.15 -9.80
C LEU A 51 5.69 -6.64 -9.69
N GLN A 52 5.48 -7.41 -10.76
CA GLN A 52 5.85 -8.82 -10.81
C GLN A 52 7.35 -9.03 -10.71
N LYS A 53 8.15 -8.29 -11.50
CA LYS A 53 9.62 -8.35 -11.48
C LYS A 53 10.18 -8.07 -10.09
N ASN A 54 9.57 -7.16 -9.36
CA ASN A 54 9.96 -6.79 -8.01
C ASN A 54 9.28 -7.65 -6.92
N ASN A 55 8.66 -8.74 -7.31
CA ASN A 55 8.10 -9.73 -6.38
C ASN A 55 7.01 -9.20 -5.44
N ILE A 56 6.30 -8.15 -5.86
CA ILE A 56 5.18 -7.53 -5.13
C ILE A 56 3.87 -8.24 -5.44
N ILE A 57 3.71 -8.64 -6.69
CA ILE A 57 2.60 -9.45 -7.18
C ILE A 57 3.11 -10.76 -7.79
N GLU A 58 2.22 -11.71 -7.92
CA GLU A 58 2.51 -13.01 -8.53
C GLU A 58 1.38 -13.45 -9.45
N ILE A 59 1.63 -14.47 -10.28
CA ILE A 59 0.58 -15.12 -11.06
C ILE A 59 -0.22 -16.01 -10.11
N ASP A 60 -1.52 -15.74 -9.98
CA ASP A 60 -2.45 -16.56 -9.22
C ASP A 60 -2.82 -17.82 -9.98
N HIS A 61 -3.25 -17.65 -11.22
CA HIS A 61 -3.56 -18.74 -12.15
C HIS A 61 -3.49 -18.28 -13.61
N ILE A 62 -3.50 -19.26 -14.50
CA ILE A 62 -3.52 -19.06 -15.96
C ILE A 62 -4.79 -19.72 -16.50
N ASP A 63 -5.55 -18.96 -17.30
CA ASP A 63 -6.71 -19.47 -18.00
C ASP A 63 -6.37 -19.64 -19.49
N THR A 64 -6.71 -20.79 -20.05
CA THR A 64 -6.48 -21.15 -21.46
C THR A 64 -7.75 -21.57 -22.17
N ASP A 65 -8.92 -21.51 -21.52
CA ASP A 65 -10.18 -22.10 -21.99
C ASP A 65 -10.69 -21.48 -23.31
N LYS A 66 -10.28 -20.25 -23.63
CA LYS A 66 -10.68 -19.53 -24.84
C LYS A 66 -9.65 -19.59 -25.98
N GLY A 67 -8.66 -20.47 -25.90
CA GLY A 67 -7.56 -20.52 -26.87
C GLY A 67 -6.56 -19.36 -26.79
N ILE A 68 -6.73 -18.46 -25.84
CA ILE A 68 -5.83 -17.36 -25.50
C ILE A 68 -5.32 -17.57 -24.07
N VAL A 69 -4.03 -17.42 -23.89
CA VAL A 69 -3.42 -17.52 -22.55
C VAL A 69 -3.67 -16.22 -21.78
N GLU A 70 -4.51 -16.28 -20.75
CA GLU A 70 -4.78 -15.18 -19.84
C GLU A 70 -4.08 -15.42 -18.49
N LYS A 71 -3.27 -14.48 -18.06
CA LYS A 71 -2.58 -14.52 -16.75
C LYS A 71 -3.31 -13.64 -15.76
N PHE A 72 -3.74 -14.25 -14.67
CA PHE A 72 -4.36 -13.57 -13.53
C PHE A 72 -3.31 -13.32 -12.47
N TYR A 73 -3.20 -12.09 -12.03
CA TYR A 73 -2.23 -11.64 -11.03
C TYR A 73 -2.92 -11.40 -9.70
N ARG A 74 -2.19 -11.63 -8.63
CA ARG A 74 -2.60 -11.35 -7.25
C ARG A 74 -1.49 -10.60 -6.53
N SER A 75 -1.86 -9.68 -5.66
CA SER A 75 -0.90 -9.06 -4.75
C SER A 75 -0.58 -9.99 -3.58
N LYS A 76 0.70 -10.03 -3.19
CA LYS A 76 1.17 -10.83 -2.06
C LYS A 76 0.78 -10.22 -0.71
N ALA A 77 0.54 -8.93 -0.65
CA ALA A 77 0.14 -8.21 0.56
C ALA A 77 -0.56 -6.90 0.21
N ILE A 78 -1.24 -6.31 1.20
CA ILE A 78 -1.77 -4.95 1.12
C ILE A 78 -0.90 -3.96 1.92
N ILE A 79 -0.22 -4.43 2.95
CA ILE A 79 0.69 -3.64 3.78
C ILE A 79 2.13 -4.10 3.53
N PHE A 80 2.97 -3.14 3.18
CA PHE A 80 4.39 -3.35 2.92
C PHE A 80 5.21 -2.55 3.94
N LYS A 81 6.10 -3.24 4.65
CA LYS A 81 6.98 -2.65 5.66
C LYS A 81 8.42 -2.68 5.16
N ASN A 82 9.19 -1.66 5.48
CA ASN A 82 10.61 -1.66 5.17
C ASN A 82 11.32 -2.77 5.96
N SER A 83 12.01 -3.67 5.27
CA SER A 83 12.86 -4.68 5.89
C SER A 83 14.20 -4.11 6.35
N GLU A 84 14.64 -3.04 5.71
CA GLU A 84 15.75 -2.24 6.16
C GLU A 84 15.22 -1.27 7.23
N THR A 85 14.96 -1.79 8.42
CA THR A 85 15.07 -0.94 9.59
C THR A 85 16.52 -0.48 9.59
N ASP A 86 16.75 0.78 9.21
CA ASP A 86 17.94 1.47 9.66
C ASP A 86 18.17 1.01 11.10
N ASN A 87 19.41 0.84 11.51
CA ASN A 87 19.85 0.38 12.84
C ASN A 87 19.27 1.21 14.01
N HIS A 88 18.09 1.75 13.86
CA HIS A 88 17.29 2.38 14.89
C HIS A 88 16.42 1.31 15.54
N SER A 89 16.98 0.67 16.57
CA SER A 89 16.30 -0.27 17.48
C SER A 89 14.99 0.27 18.09
N ASP A 90 14.65 1.51 17.81
CA ASP A 90 13.58 2.27 18.45
C ASP A 90 12.30 2.34 17.61
N ILE A 91 12.32 1.92 16.33
CA ILE A 91 11.13 1.93 15.47
C ILE A 91 10.32 0.65 15.68
N VAL A 92 9.15 0.79 16.28
CA VAL A 92 8.22 -0.31 16.55
C VAL A 92 7.31 -0.62 15.37
N GLY A 93 7.05 0.36 14.53
CA GLY A 93 6.21 0.21 13.35
C GLY A 93 6.14 1.48 12.52
N GLY A 94 5.59 1.39 11.35
CA GLY A 94 5.43 2.52 10.45
C GLY A 94 5.44 2.11 8.99
N GLY A 95 5.18 3.06 8.12
CA GLY A 95 5.17 2.84 6.68
C GLY A 95 4.84 4.12 5.94
N ASN A 96 5.00 4.07 4.62
CA ASN A 96 4.52 5.08 3.72
C ASN A 96 3.78 4.44 2.56
N THR A 97 2.82 5.15 2.02
CA THR A 97 2.06 4.72 0.85
C THR A 97 1.66 5.94 0.02
N SER A 98 1.31 5.71 -1.24
CA SER A 98 0.77 6.74 -2.12
C SER A 98 -0.61 6.31 -2.59
N ILE A 99 -1.61 7.16 -2.36
CA ILE A 99 -3.02 6.88 -2.64
C ILE A 99 -3.62 8.06 -3.41
N PHE A 100 -4.44 7.77 -4.43
CA PHE A 100 -5.28 8.80 -5.05
C PHE A 100 -6.52 9.05 -4.20
N MET A 101 -6.74 10.28 -3.80
CA MET A 101 -7.88 10.67 -2.98
C MET A 101 -8.46 12.00 -3.44
N SER A 102 -9.78 12.17 -3.28
CA SER A 102 -10.42 13.47 -3.37
C SER A 102 -10.07 14.33 -2.14
N ASP A 103 -10.26 15.64 -2.24
CA ASP A 103 -10.00 16.55 -1.11
C ASP A 103 -10.90 16.23 0.09
N ASP A 104 -12.13 15.76 -0.14
CA ASP A 104 -13.05 15.37 0.95
C ASP A 104 -12.58 14.09 1.63
N LEU A 105 -12.13 13.11 0.86
CA LEU A 105 -11.60 11.86 1.41
C LEU A 105 -10.31 12.08 2.22
N VAL A 106 -9.47 13.04 1.81
CA VAL A 106 -8.28 13.43 2.59
C VAL A 106 -8.68 14.01 3.95
N LYS A 107 -9.72 14.86 3.99
CA LYS A 107 -10.22 15.43 5.26
C LYS A 107 -10.76 14.37 6.19
N GLU A 108 -11.54 13.44 5.64
CA GLU A 108 -12.09 12.30 6.38
C GLU A 108 -10.98 11.43 6.98
N LEU A 109 -10.01 11.03 6.16
CA LEU A 109 -8.85 10.26 6.62
C LEU A 109 -8.08 11.00 7.73
N ASN A 110 -7.83 12.30 7.57
CA ASN A 110 -7.12 13.08 8.59
C ASN A 110 -7.91 13.13 9.90
N GLN A 111 -9.23 13.23 9.85
CA GLN A 111 -10.09 13.20 11.03
C GLN A 111 -10.03 11.83 11.72
N GLU A 112 -10.15 10.74 10.96
CA GLU A 112 -10.06 9.38 11.51
C GLU A 112 -8.71 9.11 12.17
N LEU A 113 -7.61 9.54 11.56
CA LEU A 113 -6.27 9.42 12.15
C LEU A 113 -6.17 10.18 13.47
N THR A 114 -6.69 11.41 13.51
CA THR A 114 -6.71 12.24 14.73
C THR A 114 -7.55 11.58 15.83
N ASP A 115 -8.73 11.08 15.50
CA ASP A 115 -9.62 10.39 16.44
C ASP A 115 -8.97 9.11 16.99
N THR A 116 -8.27 8.37 16.14
CA THR A 116 -7.55 7.16 16.52
C THR A 116 -6.42 7.48 17.49
N ILE A 117 -5.62 8.49 17.22
CA ILE A 117 -4.53 8.92 18.11
C ILE A 117 -5.11 9.35 19.47
N PHE A 118 -6.19 10.12 19.48
CA PHE A 118 -6.86 10.56 20.71
C PHE A 118 -7.41 9.37 21.51
N LYS A 119 -8.03 8.40 20.85
CA LYS A 119 -8.50 7.15 21.46
C LYS A 119 -7.37 6.43 22.20
N TYR A 120 -6.24 6.21 21.55
CA TYR A 120 -5.09 5.52 22.17
C TYR A 120 -4.41 6.35 23.26
N GLY A 121 -4.43 7.68 23.16
CA GLY A 121 -4.00 8.56 24.25
C GLY A 121 -4.85 8.37 25.50
N LYS A 122 -6.17 8.25 25.37
CA LYS A 122 -7.07 7.96 26.50
C LYS A 122 -6.83 6.58 27.09
N LEU A 123 -6.73 5.55 26.26
CA LEU A 123 -6.43 4.19 26.71
C LEU A 123 -5.07 4.13 27.45
N SER A 124 -4.06 4.82 26.95
CA SER A 124 -2.76 4.92 27.60
C SER A 124 -2.87 5.56 28.99
N PHE A 125 -3.66 6.62 29.12
CA PHE A 125 -3.90 7.24 30.42
C PHE A 125 -4.60 6.30 31.42
N GLU A 126 -5.57 5.51 30.95
CA GLU A 126 -6.27 4.51 31.77
C GLU A 126 -5.34 3.40 32.26
N GLU A 127 -4.35 2.98 31.46
CA GLU A 127 -3.38 1.94 31.78
C GLU A 127 -2.21 2.40 32.67
N ARG A 128 -2.02 3.70 32.88
CA ARG A 128 -0.79 4.28 33.46
C ARG A 128 -0.31 3.69 34.79
N HIS A 129 -1.23 3.13 35.57
CA HIS A 129 -0.92 2.50 36.85
C HIS A 129 -0.97 0.97 36.84
N ILE A 130 -1.33 0.37 35.70
CA ILE A 130 -1.53 -1.06 35.55
C ILE A 130 -0.37 -1.71 34.78
N LYS A 131 0.19 -0.99 33.81
CA LYS A 131 1.27 -1.47 32.93
C LYS A 131 2.43 -0.50 32.89
N GLU A 132 3.64 -1.05 32.77
CA GLU A 132 4.84 -0.24 32.48
C GLU A 132 4.66 0.44 31.13
N GLN A 133 4.90 1.75 31.09
CA GLN A 133 4.79 2.55 29.88
C GLN A 133 6.15 3.15 29.50
N LYS A 134 6.38 3.23 28.20
CA LYS A 134 7.55 3.89 27.59
C LYS A 134 7.08 5.04 26.71
N PRO A 135 7.87 6.11 26.55
CA PRO A 135 7.53 7.19 25.65
C PRO A 135 7.69 6.75 24.19
N TYR A 136 6.66 6.98 23.37
CA TYR A 136 6.69 6.79 21.93
C TYR A 136 6.31 8.09 21.23
N SER A 137 7.04 8.45 20.18
CA SER A 137 6.67 9.53 19.28
C SER A 137 5.98 8.94 18.04
N LEU A 138 4.91 9.56 17.60
CA LEU A 138 4.16 9.18 16.42
C LEU A 138 4.09 10.37 15.46
N GLU A 139 4.57 10.17 14.24
CA GLU A 139 4.53 11.18 13.21
C GLU A 139 3.76 10.64 11.99
N TYR A 140 2.87 11.44 11.43
CA TYR A 140 2.24 11.19 10.14
C TYR A 140 2.14 12.48 9.34
N LEU A 141 2.19 12.34 8.03
CA LEU A 141 2.12 13.47 7.11
C LEU A 141 1.32 13.07 5.88
N ILE A 142 0.26 13.83 5.61
CA ILE A 142 -0.51 13.74 4.35
C ILE A 142 -0.12 14.95 3.50
N LYS A 143 0.46 14.70 2.32
CA LYS A 143 0.89 15.76 1.40
C LYS A 143 0.50 15.44 -0.04
N LYS A 144 0.22 16.47 -0.84
CA LYS A 144 0.07 16.31 -2.29
C LYS A 144 1.42 15.92 -2.90
N ASP A 145 1.42 14.87 -3.71
CA ASP A 145 2.61 14.52 -4.48
C ASP A 145 2.62 15.35 -5.78
N LYS A 146 3.51 16.30 -5.84
CA LYS A 146 3.65 17.23 -6.98
C LYS A 146 4.36 16.61 -8.19
N LYS A 147 4.87 15.38 -8.07
CA LYS A 147 5.62 14.72 -9.14
C LYS A 147 4.75 13.89 -10.08
N ILE A 148 3.44 13.87 -9.87
CA ILE A 148 2.50 13.01 -10.58
C ILE A 148 1.33 13.88 -11.07
N GLU A 149 1.64 14.91 -11.80
CA GLU A 149 0.70 15.62 -12.68
C GLU A 149 0.75 15.02 -14.09
#